data_ae32b079589116379935b1ee0442d481
#
_entry.id   ae32b079589116379935b1ee0442d481
#
_cell.length_a   1.000
_cell.length_b   1.000
_cell.length_c   1.000
_cell.angle_alpha   90.00
_cell.angle_beta   90.00
_cell.angle_gamma   90.00
#
_symmetry.space_group_name_H-M   'P 1'
#
loop_
_entity.id
_entity.type
_entity.pdbx_description
1 polymer ?
#
loop_
_entity_poly.entity_id
_entity_poly.type
_entity_poly.pdbx_seq_one_letter_code
_entity_poly.pdbx_strand_id
1 'polypeptide(L)'
;MKNIIFFDTETTGNTNNDFLCQIAYKNGEETFENLYNPGIKIPPEASAVHHVSNKMVENKEKFSESKDYKKIKELFEDPNTVVVAHNVLFDLMIIEKENIKPKNFICTLRVARDLDKEGKIDRYNLQYLRYLLEIEVNAQAHDALGDVLVLEKLFERLKNKIKENENLDDQQAIEKMIEISSHPSIFKTINFGKHVGKKLEDIAKEDKGYLEWLLNEKLKGEAPDEDWIYTLKHYLNK
;
A
#
# COMPACT_ATOMS: atom_id res chain seq x y z
N MET A 1 21.93 -8.80 -6.33
CA MET A 1 20.86 -7.78 -6.52
C MET A 1 19.57 -8.33 -5.92
N LYS A 2 18.78 -7.51 -5.23
CA LYS A 2 17.45 -7.94 -4.73
C LYS A 2 16.52 -8.20 -5.90
N ASN A 3 15.67 -9.24 -5.80
CA ASN A 3 14.60 -9.49 -6.74
C ASN A 3 13.39 -8.63 -6.35
N ILE A 4 12.93 -7.74 -7.22
CA ILE A 4 11.83 -6.82 -6.95
C ILE A 4 10.56 -7.36 -7.57
N ILE A 5 9.52 -7.53 -6.75
CA ILE A 5 8.21 -8.01 -7.20
C ILE A 5 7.16 -6.96 -6.84
N PHE A 6 6.53 -6.42 -7.85
CA PHE A 6 5.37 -5.55 -7.71
C PHE A 6 4.11 -6.40 -7.61
N PHE A 7 3.26 -6.14 -6.63
CA PHE A 7 2.02 -6.92 -6.49
C PHE A 7 0.87 -6.04 -5.96
N ASP A 8 -0.33 -6.52 -6.20
CA ASP A 8 -1.57 -5.90 -5.75
C ASP A 8 -2.61 -6.98 -5.49
N THR A 9 -3.53 -6.74 -4.55
CA THR A 9 -4.58 -7.67 -4.15
C THR A 9 -5.95 -7.03 -4.17
N GLU A 10 -6.95 -7.73 -4.77
CA GLU A 10 -8.35 -7.36 -4.62
C GLU A 10 -9.05 -8.30 -3.63
N THR A 11 -9.98 -7.75 -2.88
CA THR A 11 -10.52 -8.41 -1.69
C THR A 11 -12.02 -8.19 -1.54
N THR A 12 -12.64 -8.90 -0.61
CA THR A 12 -14.07 -8.73 -0.28
C THR A 12 -14.38 -7.42 0.46
N GLY A 13 -13.35 -6.64 0.83
CA GLY A 13 -13.46 -5.38 1.55
C GLY A 13 -12.10 -4.93 2.08
N ASN A 14 -12.07 -4.01 3.04
CA ASN A 14 -10.85 -3.36 3.51
C ASN A 14 -10.55 -3.57 5.01
N THR A 15 -11.09 -4.61 5.59
CA THR A 15 -10.95 -4.93 7.02
C THR A 15 -10.16 -6.22 7.26
N ASN A 16 -9.81 -6.47 8.52
CA ASN A 16 -9.18 -7.73 8.93
C ASN A 16 -10.07 -8.98 8.73
N ASN A 17 -11.37 -8.82 8.41
CA ASN A 17 -12.30 -9.91 8.18
C ASN A 17 -12.49 -10.22 6.69
N ASP A 18 -11.82 -9.48 5.82
CA ASP A 18 -11.94 -9.64 4.38
C ASP A 18 -10.94 -10.63 3.80
N PHE A 19 -11.24 -11.17 2.60
CA PHE A 19 -10.52 -12.28 1.98
C PHE A 19 -10.10 -11.93 0.56
N LEU A 20 -9.02 -12.55 0.12
CA LEU A 20 -8.47 -12.43 -1.23
C LEU A 20 -9.46 -12.95 -2.29
N CYS A 21 -9.71 -12.16 -3.33
CA CYS A 21 -10.44 -12.60 -4.52
C CYS A 21 -9.63 -12.47 -5.83
N GLN A 22 -8.57 -11.66 -5.84
CA GLN A 22 -7.65 -11.53 -6.95
C GLN A 22 -6.25 -11.20 -6.45
N ILE A 23 -5.22 -11.72 -7.11
CA ILE A 23 -3.84 -11.28 -6.93
C ILE A 23 -3.20 -11.10 -8.28
N ALA A 24 -2.48 -10.01 -8.45
CA ALA A 24 -1.61 -9.78 -9.59
C ALA A 24 -0.18 -9.49 -9.12
N TYR A 25 0.81 -9.90 -9.91
CA TYR A 25 2.19 -9.49 -9.69
C TYR A 25 2.96 -9.32 -11.00
N LYS A 26 4.04 -8.55 -10.91
CA LYS A 26 5.07 -8.44 -11.95
C LYS A 26 6.44 -8.70 -11.34
N ASN A 27 7.20 -9.60 -11.98
CA ASN A 27 8.57 -9.95 -11.65
C ASN A 27 9.45 -9.86 -12.90
N GLY A 28 10.17 -8.78 -13.09
CA GLY A 28 10.86 -8.48 -14.34
C GLY A 28 9.87 -8.39 -15.49
N GLU A 29 10.02 -9.25 -16.51
CA GLU A 29 9.10 -9.32 -17.65
C GLU A 29 7.90 -10.25 -17.42
N GLU A 30 7.94 -11.07 -16.37
CA GLU A 30 6.83 -11.96 -16.02
C GLU A 30 5.70 -11.17 -15.38
N THR A 31 4.50 -11.27 -15.93
CA THR A 31 3.25 -10.79 -15.33
C THR A 31 2.35 -11.97 -15.01
N PHE A 32 1.64 -11.88 -13.91
CA PHE A 32 0.68 -12.86 -13.44
C PHE A 32 -0.56 -12.18 -12.89
N GLU A 33 -1.71 -12.76 -13.15
CA GLU A 33 -2.99 -12.35 -12.59
C GLU A 33 -3.93 -13.54 -12.54
N ASN A 34 -4.63 -13.73 -11.43
CA ASN A 34 -5.69 -14.73 -11.34
C ASN A 34 -6.73 -14.39 -10.28
N LEU A 35 -7.96 -14.90 -10.51
CA LEU A 35 -9.12 -14.79 -9.64
C LEU A 35 -9.27 -16.06 -8.80
N TYR A 36 -9.69 -15.88 -7.54
CA TYR A 36 -9.90 -16.98 -6.58
C TYR A 36 -11.23 -16.82 -5.85
N ASN A 37 -11.77 -17.94 -5.39
CA ASN A 37 -12.97 -17.93 -4.56
C ASN A 37 -12.61 -17.49 -3.14
N PRO A 38 -13.09 -16.35 -2.64
CA PRO A 38 -12.80 -15.88 -1.29
C PRO A 38 -13.49 -16.69 -0.19
N GLY A 39 -14.37 -17.64 -0.52
CA GLY A 39 -15.15 -18.42 0.43
C GLY A 39 -16.35 -17.71 1.03
N ILE A 40 -16.50 -16.42 0.76
CA ILE A 40 -17.64 -15.59 1.15
C ILE A 40 -18.11 -14.75 -0.05
N LYS A 41 -19.29 -14.17 0.05
CA LYS A 41 -19.78 -13.25 -1.00
C LYS A 41 -18.98 -11.96 -1.00
N ILE A 42 -18.59 -11.51 -2.20
CA ILE A 42 -18.04 -10.18 -2.43
C ILE A 42 -19.20 -9.18 -2.33
N PRO A 43 -19.13 -8.21 -1.40
CA PRO A 43 -20.15 -7.16 -1.29
C PRO A 43 -20.18 -6.26 -2.54
N PRO A 44 -21.34 -5.67 -2.88
CA PRO A 44 -21.46 -4.75 -4.01
C PRO A 44 -20.48 -3.57 -3.96
N GLU A 45 -20.19 -3.07 -2.76
CA GLU A 45 -19.25 -1.96 -2.54
C GLU A 45 -17.82 -2.32 -2.98
N ALA A 46 -17.35 -3.52 -2.69
CA ALA A 46 -16.05 -4.01 -3.14
C ALA A 46 -16.06 -4.27 -4.66
N SER A 47 -17.10 -4.99 -5.16
CA SER A 47 -17.26 -5.22 -6.59
C SER A 47 -17.35 -3.93 -7.42
N ALA A 48 -17.92 -2.86 -6.86
CA ALA A 48 -17.99 -1.56 -7.55
C ALA A 48 -16.62 -0.86 -7.67
N VAL A 49 -15.65 -1.24 -6.84
CA VAL A 49 -14.27 -0.73 -6.89
C VAL A 49 -13.44 -1.54 -7.90
N HIS A 50 -13.29 -2.84 -7.69
CA HIS A 50 -12.38 -3.68 -8.47
C HIS A 50 -13.05 -4.49 -9.61
N HIS A 51 -14.37 -4.36 -9.80
CA HIS A 51 -15.14 -4.97 -10.88
C HIS A 51 -15.18 -6.51 -10.88
N VAL A 52 -14.66 -7.18 -9.85
CA VAL A 52 -14.78 -8.64 -9.69
C VAL A 52 -16.15 -8.95 -9.08
N SER A 53 -16.96 -9.70 -9.81
CA SER A 53 -18.31 -10.11 -9.35
C SER A 53 -18.28 -11.51 -8.74
N ASN A 54 -19.27 -11.81 -7.90
CA ASN A 54 -19.45 -13.16 -7.33
C ASN A 54 -19.49 -14.26 -8.43
N LYS A 55 -20.11 -13.97 -9.58
CA LYS A 55 -20.19 -14.91 -10.71
C LYS A 55 -18.81 -15.27 -11.29
N MET A 56 -17.85 -14.34 -11.24
CA MET A 56 -16.50 -14.58 -11.79
C MET A 56 -15.69 -15.52 -10.90
N VAL A 57 -16.01 -15.60 -9.61
CA VAL A 57 -15.25 -16.38 -8.62
C VAL A 57 -15.97 -17.62 -8.08
N GLU A 58 -17.27 -17.79 -8.32
CA GLU A 58 -18.10 -18.88 -7.74
C GLU A 58 -17.57 -20.30 -8.08
N ASN A 59 -16.98 -20.49 -9.26
CA ASN A 59 -16.41 -21.76 -9.70
C ASN A 59 -14.87 -21.80 -9.65
N LYS A 60 -14.23 -20.81 -9.00
CA LYS A 60 -12.79 -20.79 -8.79
C LYS A 60 -12.40 -21.57 -7.55
N GLU A 61 -11.17 -22.06 -7.55
CA GLU A 61 -10.54 -22.63 -6.35
C GLU A 61 -10.23 -21.50 -5.35
N LYS A 62 -10.11 -21.83 -4.06
CA LYS A 62 -9.49 -20.91 -3.09
C LYS A 62 -8.02 -20.75 -3.44
N PHE A 63 -7.45 -19.60 -3.12
CA PHE A 63 -6.05 -19.33 -3.42
C PHE A 63 -5.11 -20.37 -2.79
N SER A 64 -5.29 -20.71 -1.52
CA SER A 64 -4.48 -21.71 -0.81
C SER A 64 -4.59 -23.14 -1.36
N GLU A 65 -5.64 -23.46 -2.13
CA GLU A 65 -5.87 -24.76 -2.75
C GLU A 65 -5.42 -24.79 -4.22
N SER A 66 -5.07 -23.63 -4.79
CA SER A 66 -4.74 -23.48 -6.20
C SER A 66 -3.32 -23.98 -6.54
N LYS A 67 -3.12 -24.30 -7.80
CA LYS A 67 -1.80 -24.63 -8.34
C LYS A 67 -0.79 -23.48 -8.25
N ASP A 68 -1.28 -22.25 -8.16
CA ASP A 68 -0.46 -21.02 -8.15
C ASP A 68 0.13 -20.73 -6.77
N TYR A 69 -0.54 -21.21 -5.71
CA TYR A 69 -0.19 -20.94 -4.33
C TYR A 69 1.27 -21.22 -3.99
N LYS A 70 1.74 -22.43 -4.30
CA LYS A 70 3.10 -22.85 -3.97
C LYS A 70 4.14 -21.96 -4.65
N LYS A 71 3.96 -21.64 -5.93
CA LYS A 71 4.87 -20.78 -6.69
C LYS A 71 4.92 -19.38 -6.10
N ILE A 72 3.75 -18.78 -5.82
CA ILE A 72 3.67 -17.42 -5.29
C ILE A 72 4.28 -17.36 -3.88
N LYS A 73 3.99 -18.35 -3.03
CA LYS A 73 4.56 -18.44 -1.69
C LYS A 73 6.10 -18.52 -1.74
N GLU A 74 6.66 -19.44 -2.51
CA GLU A 74 8.11 -19.59 -2.65
C GLU A 74 8.76 -18.31 -3.18
N LEU A 75 8.14 -17.65 -4.14
CA LEU A 75 8.62 -16.42 -4.76
C LEU A 75 8.60 -15.23 -3.78
N PHE A 76 7.53 -15.06 -3.01
CA PHE A 76 7.35 -13.93 -2.10
C PHE A 76 8.16 -14.10 -0.80
N GLU A 77 8.38 -15.34 -0.35
CA GLU A 77 9.14 -15.64 0.87
C GLU A 77 10.66 -15.81 0.65
N ASP A 78 11.14 -15.77 -0.60
CA ASP A 78 12.58 -15.80 -0.87
C ASP A 78 13.29 -14.64 -0.15
N PRO A 79 14.35 -14.90 0.63
CA PRO A 79 15.08 -13.86 1.38
C PRO A 79 15.69 -12.77 0.50
N ASN A 80 15.91 -13.04 -0.78
CA ASN A 80 16.42 -12.07 -1.74
C ASN A 80 15.31 -11.26 -2.42
N THR A 81 14.04 -11.65 -2.23
CA THR A 81 12.88 -10.93 -2.76
C THR A 81 12.52 -9.75 -1.87
N VAL A 82 12.15 -8.65 -2.52
CA VAL A 82 11.47 -7.48 -1.95
C VAL A 82 10.14 -7.34 -2.64
N VAL A 83 9.05 -7.54 -1.91
CA VAL A 83 7.70 -7.29 -2.44
C VAL A 83 7.37 -5.82 -2.34
N VAL A 84 6.75 -5.27 -3.36
CA VAL A 84 6.40 -3.84 -3.46
C VAL A 84 4.91 -3.72 -3.70
N ALA A 85 4.21 -2.95 -2.87
CA ALA A 85 2.81 -2.59 -3.06
C ALA A 85 2.55 -1.13 -2.67
N HIS A 86 1.38 -0.62 -3.04
CA HIS A 86 0.93 0.70 -2.63
C HIS A 86 0.00 0.57 -1.42
N ASN A 87 0.42 1.05 -0.24
CA ASN A 87 -0.18 0.72 1.06
C ASN A 87 0.02 -0.76 1.45
N VAL A 88 1.22 -1.23 1.25
CA VAL A 88 1.64 -2.64 1.36
C VAL A 88 1.16 -3.37 2.60
N LEU A 89 0.95 -2.68 3.74
CA LEU A 89 0.50 -3.31 4.98
C LEU A 89 -0.88 -3.98 4.83
N PHE A 90 -1.74 -3.41 3.99
CA PHE A 90 -3.02 -4.03 3.66
C PHE A 90 -2.82 -5.33 2.89
N ASP A 91 -2.04 -5.31 1.81
CA ASP A 91 -1.79 -6.50 1.00
C ASP A 91 -1.06 -7.58 1.80
N LEU A 92 -0.08 -7.20 2.63
CA LEU A 92 0.61 -8.12 3.53
C LEU A 92 -0.35 -8.79 4.52
N MET A 93 -1.28 -8.04 5.10
CA MET A 93 -2.30 -8.57 5.99
C MET A 93 -3.19 -9.61 5.27
N ILE A 94 -3.54 -9.37 4.02
CA ILE A 94 -4.35 -10.29 3.22
C ILE A 94 -3.58 -11.58 2.90
N ILE A 95 -2.34 -11.48 2.39
CA ILE A 95 -1.55 -12.68 2.04
C ILE A 95 -1.04 -13.42 3.28
N GLU A 96 -0.91 -12.77 4.45
CA GLU A 96 -0.58 -13.46 5.70
C GLU A 96 -1.68 -14.43 6.14
N LYS A 97 -2.95 -14.15 5.86
CA LYS A 97 -4.06 -15.10 6.07
C LYS A 97 -3.92 -16.36 5.22
N GLU A 98 -3.28 -16.22 4.07
CA GLU A 98 -2.92 -17.32 3.17
C GLU A 98 -1.57 -17.98 3.56
N ASN A 99 -1.04 -17.68 4.74
CA ASN A 99 0.27 -18.15 5.24
C ASN A 99 1.46 -17.78 4.34
N ILE A 100 1.45 -16.62 3.72
CA ILE A 100 2.57 -16.05 2.96
C ILE A 100 3.13 -14.87 3.73
N LYS A 101 4.43 -14.93 4.07
CA LYS A 101 5.12 -13.94 4.93
C LYS A 101 6.42 -13.44 4.28
N PRO A 102 6.34 -12.45 3.39
CA PRO A 102 7.53 -11.84 2.80
C PRO A 102 8.45 -11.25 3.87
N LYS A 103 9.77 -11.39 3.68
CA LYS A 103 10.76 -10.89 4.63
C LYS A 103 11.10 -9.42 4.43
N ASN A 104 11.06 -8.96 3.19
CA ASN A 104 11.38 -7.60 2.83
C ASN A 104 10.24 -7.02 2.01
N PHE A 105 9.87 -5.78 2.29
CA PHE A 105 8.83 -5.09 1.54
C PHE A 105 9.15 -3.61 1.36
N ILE A 106 8.54 -3.00 0.35
CA ILE A 106 8.53 -1.56 0.12
C ILE A 106 7.09 -1.08 -0.02
N CYS A 107 6.76 -0.05 0.75
CA CYS A 107 5.49 0.67 0.70
C CYS A 107 5.65 1.97 -0.09
N THR A 108 5.22 1.99 -1.35
CA THR A 108 5.34 3.21 -2.17
C THR A 108 4.53 4.38 -1.61
N LEU A 109 3.46 4.13 -0.84
CA LEU A 109 2.71 5.15 -0.13
C LEU A 109 3.56 5.84 0.96
N ARG A 110 4.25 5.06 1.81
CA ARG A 110 5.14 5.60 2.84
C ARG A 110 6.32 6.35 2.24
N VAL A 111 6.92 5.81 1.18
CA VAL A 111 8.02 6.46 0.46
C VAL A 111 7.58 7.78 -0.17
N ALA A 112 6.40 7.83 -0.81
CA ALA A 112 5.87 9.06 -1.38
C ALA A 112 5.62 10.14 -0.31
N ARG A 113 5.09 9.76 0.86
CA ARG A 113 4.90 10.66 2.01
C ARG A 113 6.22 11.16 2.59
N ASP A 114 7.23 10.29 2.68
CA ASP A 114 8.55 10.68 3.17
C ASP A 114 9.23 11.69 2.23
N LEU A 115 9.10 11.51 0.94
CA LEU A 115 9.65 12.44 -0.06
C LEU A 115 8.95 13.80 -0.09
N ASP A 116 7.67 13.87 0.25
CA ASP A 116 6.93 15.12 0.37
C ASP A 116 7.20 15.80 1.73
N LYS A 117 8.40 16.34 1.89
CA LYS A 117 8.83 16.99 3.15
C LYS A 117 7.98 18.19 3.54
N GLU A 118 7.35 18.85 2.57
CA GLU A 118 6.55 20.06 2.79
C GLU A 118 5.04 19.80 2.92
N GLY A 119 4.58 18.58 2.60
CA GLY A 119 3.16 18.22 2.63
C GLY A 119 2.34 18.91 1.54
N LYS A 120 2.90 19.01 0.33
CA LYS A 120 2.28 19.67 -0.83
C LYS A 120 1.34 18.76 -1.61
N ILE A 121 1.43 17.45 -1.40
CA ILE A 121 0.60 16.47 -2.10
C ILE A 121 -0.70 16.29 -1.32
N ASP A 122 -1.83 16.58 -1.97
CA ASP A 122 -3.16 16.50 -1.33
C ASP A 122 -3.61 15.08 -1.03
N ARG A 123 -3.24 14.13 -1.91
CA ARG A 123 -3.64 12.71 -1.82
C ARG A 123 -2.52 11.81 -2.27
N TYR A 124 -2.41 10.65 -1.62
CA TYR A 124 -1.34 9.69 -1.89
C TYR A 124 -1.86 8.34 -2.42
N ASN A 125 -3.14 8.23 -2.83
CA ASN A 125 -3.59 7.00 -3.48
C ASN A 125 -2.92 6.83 -4.85
N LEU A 126 -2.75 5.58 -5.28
CA LEU A 126 -1.98 5.21 -6.46
C LEU A 126 -2.42 5.97 -7.71
N GLN A 127 -3.73 6.03 -7.97
CA GLN A 127 -4.27 6.70 -9.15
C GLN A 127 -4.08 8.22 -9.10
N TYR A 128 -4.20 8.85 -7.92
CA TYR A 128 -3.90 10.28 -7.79
C TYR A 128 -2.43 10.57 -8.11
N LEU A 129 -1.50 9.78 -7.56
CA LEU A 129 -0.07 9.92 -7.84
C LEU A 129 0.26 9.63 -9.31
N ARG A 130 -0.44 8.67 -9.95
CA ARG A 130 -0.32 8.40 -11.37
C ARG A 130 -0.53 9.66 -12.21
N TYR A 131 -1.66 10.36 -11.98
CA TYR A 131 -1.99 11.57 -12.73
C TYR A 131 -1.14 12.77 -12.30
N LEU A 132 -0.88 12.95 -11.01
CA LEU A 132 -0.02 14.03 -10.51
C LEU A 132 1.40 13.98 -11.09
N LEU A 133 1.94 12.77 -11.24
CA LEU A 133 3.29 12.54 -11.74
C LEU A 133 3.32 12.25 -13.26
N GLU A 134 2.20 12.37 -13.95
CA GLU A 134 2.07 12.12 -15.40
C GLU A 134 2.63 10.74 -15.79
N ILE A 135 2.27 9.69 -15.01
CA ILE A 135 2.66 8.32 -15.30
C ILE A 135 1.74 7.75 -16.38
N GLU A 136 2.25 7.64 -17.58
CA GLU A 136 1.54 7.04 -18.71
C GLU A 136 1.72 5.52 -18.71
N VAL A 137 0.64 4.80 -18.47
CA VAL A 137 0.53 3.34 -18.56
C VAL A 137 -0.81 3.02 -19.24
N ASN A 138 -0.76 2.13 -20.22
CA ASN A 138 -2.00 1.61 -20.83
C ASN A 138 -2.60 0.54 -19.91
N ALA A 139 -3.22 1.00 -18.82
CA ALA A 139 -3.81 0.17 -17.78
C ALA A 139 -5.13 0.78 -17.29
N GLN A 140 -6.10 -0.08 -17.03
CA GLN A 140 -7.36 0.31 -16.40
C GLN A 140 -7.15 0.43 -14.88
N ALA A 141 -7.70 1.47 -14.26
CA ALA A 141 -7.67 1.64 -12.81
C ALA A 141 -8.55 0.56 -12.12
N HIS A 142 -8.12 0.10 -10.94
CA HIS A 142 -8.82 -0.95 -10.18
C HIS A 142 -8.93 -2.28 -10.93
N ASP A 143 -7.98 -2.55 -11.78
CA ASP A 143 -7.63 -3.84 -12.33
C ASP A 143 -6.26 -4.21 -11.73
N ALA A 144 -6.17 -5.30 -10.97
CA ALA A 144 -4.99 -5.58 -10.16
C ALA A 144 -3.69 -5.58 -10.98
N LEU A 145 -3.69 -6.11 -12.20
CA LEU A 145 -2.52 -6.05 -13.08
C LEU A 145 -2.26 -4.62 -13.58
N GLY A 146 -3.31 -3.87 -13.88
CA GLY A 146 -3.22 -2.46 -14.25
C GLY A 146 -2.56 -1.62 -13.16
N ASP A 147 -2.97 -1.82 -11.91
CA ASP A 147 -2.41 -1.14 -10.76
C ASP A 147 -0.96 -1.56 -10.48
N VAL A 148 -0.60 -2.83 -10.68
CA VAL A 148 0.81 -3.31 -10.64
C VAL A 148 1.69 -2.60 -11.67
N LEU A 149 1.22 -2.36 -12.89
CA LEU A 149 1.99 -1.65 -13.92
C LEU A 149 2.18 -0.16 -13.57
N VAL A 150 1.18 0.48 -12.99
CA VAL A 150 1.31 1.86 -12.47
C VAL A 150 2.27 1.90 -11.29
N LEU A 151 2.17 0.93 -10.38
CA LEU A 151 3.02 0.78 -9.20
C LEU A 151 4.50 0.66 -9.58
N GLU A 152 4.84 -0.16 -10.58
CA GLU A 152 6.21 -0.26 -11.07
C GLU A 152 6.77 1.10 -11.52
N LYS A 153 6.01 1.86 -12.29
CA LYS A 153 6.44 3.19 -12.76
C LYS A 153 6.54 4.20 -11.61
N LEU A 154 5.62 4.15 -10.66
CA LEU A 154 5.70 4.97 -9.46
C LEU A 154 6.95 4.63 -8.65
N PHE A 155 7.22 3.36 -8.40
CA PHE A 155 8.41 2.90 -7.70
C PHE A 155 9.70 3.45 -8.35
N GLU A 156 9.84 3.34 -9.67
CA GLU A 156 11.02 3.87 -10.37
C GLU A 156 11.17 5.39 -10.20
N ARG A 157 10.07 6.15 -10.25
CA ARG A 157 10.08 7.60 -10.00
C ARG A 157 10.55 7.92 -8.57
N LEU A 158 10.00 7.23 -7.57
CA LEU A 158 10.35 7.43 -6.17
C LEU A 158 11.82 7.04 -5.90
N LYS A 159 12.26 5.88 -6.41
CA LYS A 159 13.65 5.42 -6.32
C LYS A 159 14.62 6.44 -6.90
N ASN A 160 14.36 6.92 -8.12
CA ASN A 160 15.22 7.91 -8.76
C ASN A 160 15.25 9.22 -7.95
N LYS A 161 14.13 9.64 -7.38
CA LYS A 161 14.08 10.84 -6.52
C LYS A 161 14.92 10.69 -5.24
N ILE A 162 14.92 9.51 -4.62
CA ILE A 162 15.78 9.22 -3.47
C ILE A 162 17.25 9.24 -3.88
N LYS A 163 17.60 8.62 -5.02
CA LYS A 163 18.96 8.63 -5.55
C LYS A 163 19.49 10.06 -5.78
N GLU A 164 18.66 10.90 -6.39
CA GLU A 164 19.02 12.31 -6.64
C GLU A 164 19.18 13.10 -5.33
N ASN A 165 18.26 12.96 -4.39
CA ASN A 165 18.26 13.73 -3.16
C ASN A 165 19.43 13.38 -2.23
N GLU A 166 19.83 12.09 -2.18
CA GLU A 166 20.81 11.57 -1.23
C GLU A 166 22.10 11.09 -1.90
N ASN A 167 22.23 11.25 -3.23
CA ASN A 167 23.38 10.81 -4.03
C ASN A 167 23.71 9.32 -3.85
N LEU A 168 22.69 8.46 -3.93
CA LEU A 168 22.78 7.02 -3.74
C LEU A 168 22.84 6.26 -5.06
N ASP A 169 23.39 5.04 -5.02
CA ASP A 169 23.24 4.07 -6.10
C ASP A 169 21.88 3.34 -6.03
N ASP A 170 21.58 2.47 -6.99
CA ASP A 170 20.31 1.75 -7.06
C ASP A 170 20.09 0.84 -5.85
N GLN A 171 21.13 0.14 -5.39
CA GLN A 171 21.01 -0.77 -4.26
C GLN A 171 20.78 -0.01 -2.96
N GLN A 172 21.53 1.06 -2.75
CA GLN A 172 21.37 1.94 -1.57
C GLN A 172 19.99 2.60 -1.54
N ALA A 173 19.47 3.02 -2.69
CA ALA A 173 18.12 3.57 -2.78
C ALA A 173 17.04 2.55 -2.42
N ILE A 174 17.16 1.30 -2.87
CA ILE A 174 16.25 0.21 -2.50
C ILE A 174 16.32 -0.05 -0.99
N GLU A 175 17.51 -0.12 -0.40
CA GLU A 175 17.70 -0.29 1.04
C GLU A 175 17.06 0.88 1.82
N LYS A 176 17.22 2.11 1.33
CA LYS A 176 16.56 3.29 1.90
C LYS A 176 15.04 3.22 1.81
N MET A 177 14.48 2.76 0.69
CA MET A 177 13.04 2.57 0.55
C MET A 177 12.51 1.47 1.49
N ILE A 178 13.26 0.39 1.73
CA ILE A 178 12.92 -0.64 2.73
C ILE A 178 12.93 -0.03 4.13
N GLU A 179 13.97 0.74 4.48
CA GLU A 179 14.06 1.45 5.76
C GLU A 179 12.83 2.34 6.00
N ILE A 180 12.53 3.24 5.05
CA ILE A 180 11.36 4.13 5.12
C ILE A 180 10.06 3.32 5.29
N SER A 181 9.92 2.21 4.58
CA SER A 181 8.72 1.38 4.60
C SER A 181 8.52 0.63 5.92
N SER A 182 9.61 0.35 6.65
CA SER A 182 9.59 -0.37 7.93
C SER A 182 9.08 0.49 9.10
N HIS A 183 8.93 1.79 8.91
CA HIS A 183 8.47 2.72 9.94
C HIS A 183 7.17 3.41 9.54
N PRO A 184 6.30 3.77 10.49
CA PRO A 184 5.12 4.57 10.20
C PRO A 184 5.51 5.93 9.62
N SER A 185 4.73 6.42 8.66
CA SER A 185 4.94 7.74 8.06
C SER A 185 4.38 8.86 8.93
N ILE A 186 4.96 10.07 8.82
CA ILE A 186 4.45 11.28 9.47
C ILE A 186 3.67 12.10 8.45
N PHE A 187 2.38 12.28 8.69
CA PHE A 187 1.55 13.21 7.93
C PHE A 187 1.97 14.65 8.23
N LYS A 188 1.95 15.51 7.23
CA LYS A 188 2.26 16.94 7.37
C LYS A 188 1.02 17.81 7.49
N THR A 189 -0.05 17.39 6.80
CA THR A 189 -1.33 18.08 6.73
C THR A 189 -2.47 17.15 7.12
N ILE A 190 -3.59 17.73 7.53
CA ILE A 190 -4.83 16.98 7.78
C ILE A 190 -5.80 17.23 6.63
N ASN A 191 -6.40 16.15 6.08
CA ASN A 191 -7.31 16.20 4.94
C ASN A 191 -8.78 15.96 5.29
N PHE A 192 -9.14 16.04 6.59
CA PHE A 192 -10.50 15.83 7.08
C PHE A 192 -10.78 16.70 8.32
N GLY A 193 -12.05 16.74 8.71
CA GLY A 193 -12.49 17.38 9.95
C GLY A 193 -12.36 18.91 9.94
N LYS A 194 -12.39 19.52 11.14
CA LYS A 194 -12.47 20.97 11.31
C LYS A 194 -11.20 21.73 10.84
N HIS A 195 -10.07 21.04 10.75
CA HIS A 195 -8.78 21.61 10.37
C HIS A 195 -8.29 21.16 8.98
N VAL A 196 -9.20 20.74 8.10
CA VAL A 196 -8.86 20.28 6.74
C VAL A 196 -7.95 21.29 6.02
N GLY A 197 -6.85 20.80 5.42
CA GLY A 197 -5.85 21.60 4.70
C GLY A 197 -4.80 22.28 5.57
N LYS A 198 -4.94 22.28 6.91
CA LYS A 198 -3.94 22.86 7.80
C LYS A 198 -2.76 21.91 8.03
N LYS A 199 -1.60 22.49 8.30
CA LYS A 199 -0.43 21.74 8.79
C LYS A 199 -0.65 21.24 10.22
N LEU A 200 -0.28 19.98 10.47
CA LEU A 200 -0.40 19.39 11.82
C LEU A 200 0.48 20.09 12.85
N GLU A 201 1.63 20.61 12.42
CA GLU A 201 2.49 21.44 13.27
C GLU A 201 1.80 22.71 13.79
N ASP A 202 1.00 23.38 12.95
CA ASP A 202 0.26 24.59 13.33
C ASP A 202 -0.90 24.22 14.27
N ILE A 203 -1.62 23.14 13.97
CA ILE A 203 -2.70 22.65 14.85
C ILE A 203 -2.14 22.27 16.23
N ALA A 204 -0.93 21.68 16.30
CA ALA A 204 -0.30 21.34 17.57
C ALA A 204 -0.04 22.57 18.44
N LYS A 205 0.19 23.76 17.83
CA LYS A 205 0.38 25.02 18.53
C LYS A 205 -0.95 25.72 18.87
N GLU A 206 -1.92 25.71 17.92
CA GLU A 206 -3.18 26.46 18.00
C GLU A 206 -4.29 25.70 18.73
N ASP A 207 -4.37 24.37 18.54
CA ASP A 207 -5.47 23.54 19.05
C ASP A 207 -4.98 22.11 19.39
N LYS A 208 -4.06 22.05 20.35
CA LYS A 208 -3.49 20.79 20.83
C LYS A 208 -4.55 19.80 21.29
N GLY A 209 -5.63 20.31 21.92
CA GLY A 209 -6.74 19.48 22.39
C GLY A 209 -7.44 18.70 21.30
N TYR A 210 -7.52 19.26 20.08
CA TYR A 210 -8.04 18.55 18.92
C TYR A 210 -7.17 17.34 18.54
N LEU A 211 -5.84 17.49 18.54
CA LEU A 211 -4.93 16.37 18.24
C LEU A 211 -4.97 15.30 19.34
N GLU A 212 -5.12 15.68 20.61
CA GLU A 212 -5.27 14.74 21.72
C GLU A 212 -6.59 13.94 21.59
N TRP A 213 -7.68 14.62 21.28
CA TRP A 213 -8.96 13.96 20.98
C TRP A 213 -8.82 13.00 19.80
N LEU A 214 -8.22 13.43 18.69
CA LEU A 214 -8.04 12.62 17.49
C LEU A 214 -7.18 11.39 17.78
N LEU A 215 -6.11 11.52 18.57
CA LEU A 215 -5.29 10.38 19.00
C LEU A 215 -6.13 9.35 19.76
N ASN A 216 -6.96 9.82 20.71
CA ASN A 216 -7.83 8.92 21.47
C ASN A 216 -8.85 8.21 20.58
N GLU A 217 -9.41 8.89 19.57
CA GLU A 217 -10.33 8.26 18.61
C GLU A 217 -9.61 7.21 17.75
N LYS A 218 -8.40 7.50 17.26
CA LYS A 218 -7.60 6.55 16.47
C LYS A 218 -7.16 5.31 17.27
N LEU A 219 -6.97 5.44 18.57
CA LEU A 219 -6.63 4.32 19.46
C LEU A 219 -7.81 3.40 19.79
N LYS A 220 -9.07 3.86 19.64
CA LYS A 220 -10.28 3.08 19.94
C LYS A 220 -10.71 2.15 18.80
N GLY A 221 -10.20 2.34 17.58
CA GLY A 221 -10.58 1.55 16.39
C GLY A 221 -10.15 0.08 16.51
N GLU A 222 -10.93 -0.83 15.93
CA GLU A 222 -10.57 -2.27 15.84
C GLU A 222 -9.33 -2.52 15.00
N ALA A 223 -9.03 -1.65 14.04
CA ALA A 223 -7.81 -1.63 13.24
C ALA A 223 -7.13 -0.26 13.37
N PRO A 224 -6.23 -0.08 14.35
CA PRO A 224 -5.56 1.19 14.58
C PRO A 224 -4.75 1.61 13.36
N ASP A 225 -4.95 2.83 12.88
CA ASP A 225 -4.16 3.44 11.82
C ASP A 225 -2.79 3.85 12.41
N GLU A 226 -1.80 2.99 12.18
CA GLU A 226 -0.45 3.11 12.72
C GLU A 226 0.21 4.44 12.34
N ASP A 227 0.08 4.86 11.07
CA ASP A 227 0.65 6.11 10.57
C ASP A 227 0.03 7.33 11.25
N TRP A 228 -1.31 7.35 11.47
CA TRP A 228 -1.97 8.42 12.22
C TRP A 228 -1.57 8.44 13.68
N ILE A 229 -1.54 7.29 14.34
CA ILE A 229 -1.15 7.21 15.75
C ILE A 229 0.29 7.71 15.94
N TYR A 230 1.21 7.26 15.09
CA TYR A 230 2.61 7.71 15.12
C TYR A 230 2.73 9.22 14.88
N THR A 231 2.04 9.72 13.86
CA THR A 231 1.99 11.16 13.53
C THR A 231 1.49 12.00 14.73
N LEU A 232 0.37 11.60 15.33
CA LEU A 232 -0.23 12.35 16.43
C LEU A 232 0.66 12.33 17.68
N LYS A 233 1.29 11.20 18.00
CA LYS A 233 2.28 11.11 19.07
C LYS A 233 3.48 12.00 18.80
N HIS A 234 3.99 12.04 17.56
CA HIS A 234 5.09 12.91 17.17
C HIS A 234 4.79 14.39 17.45
N TYR A 235 3.66 14.92 16.98
CA TYR A 235 3.30 16.34 17.20
C TYR A 235 2.86 16.66 18.62
N LEU A 236 2.43 15.69 19.40
CA LEU A 236 2.09 15.84 20.81
C LEU A 236 3.29 15.64 21.75
N ASN A 237 4.47 15.25 21.23
CA ASN A 237 5.66 14.88 21.99
C ASN A 237 5.39 13.75 23.02
N LYS A 238 4.71 12.69 22.61
CA LYS A 238 4.32 11.55 23.45
C LYS A 238 5.00 10.25 22.98
#